data_f33bda94201aba9e1dc16eafb57422ab
#
_entry.id   f33bda94201aba9e1dc16eafb57422ab
#
_cell.length_a   1.000
_cell.length_b   1.000
_cell.length_c   1.000
_cell.angle_alpha   90.00
_cell.angle_beta   90.00
_cell.angle_gamma   90.00
#
_symmetry.space_group_name_H-M   'P 1'
#
loop_
_entity.id
_entity.type
_entity.pdbx_description
1 polymer ?
#
loop_
_entity_poly.entity_id
_entity_poly.type
_entity_poly.pdbx_seq_one_letter_code
_entity_poly.pdbx_strand_id
1 'polypeptide(L)'
;MMKINTFCLLLIVSFFINTVSGQVDTISPLNIGDMIPQELWDTPLEVVNNPTGKKIVKLSDYRNKKLIILDFWATWCGSCMQSMLHIRQLESSYSGKVAFLKVNSESTKDSPERIVKAFAKLKAMSNVDLSTMEYIYPDKYLDKYFAHASIPHMVWIYDGKYIGSTYAEGLTVDAIDGVLNNTPLHAHLKNDRLDFQTNTSIREQVDLRLSTYPVVEELFTGYLDGLSPNFGQFYKKDGTYVYRMVNLKLNILYANAFRTLFFEVPSWAIHIDSTVAEPVQRALNNVELRKDVFCFEVQSSDTLTEDDILKRLRDCLLSNFKVAPVRTIEKTPFWQMEIADPDILKASVRFIDKKGNKEHITFRELRSKIYTSLKLPVNDLITVKSSLFEVEIPKNIDWTDIKSLQDFLVTIGIQLIKVEKDIPTITFKKV
;
A
#
# COMPACT_ATOMS: atom_id res chain seq x y z
N MET A 1 22.76 -2.43 -81.12
CA MET A 1 23.29 -2.09 -79.76
C MET A 1 22.28 -1.23 -79.03
N MET A 2 21.55 -1.84 -78.13
CA MET A 2 20.46 -1.20 -77.44
C MET A 2 21.03 -0.59 -76.13
N LYS A 3 20.99 0.72 -75.98
CA LYS A 3 21.41 1.40 -74.72
C LYS A 3 20.34 1.18 -73.69
N ILE A 4 20.59 0.31 -72.76
CA ILE A 4 19.73 0.17 -71.60
C ILE A 4 19.93 1.43 -70.75
N ASN A 5 18.83 2.12 -70.57
CA ASN A 5 18.77 3.42 -69.90
C ASN A 5 19.03 3.21 -68.35
N THR A 6 20.13 3.71 -67.87
CA THR A 6 20.58 3.65 -66.45
C THR A 6 19.52 4.15 -65.45
N PHE A 7 18.56 4.89 -65.95
CA PHE A 7 17.42 5.41 -65.18
C PHE A 7 16.40 4.32 -64.74
N CYS A 8 16.23 3.27 -65.57
CA CYS A 8 15.34 2.15 -65.21
C CYS A 8 15.94 1.21 -64.14
N LEU A 9 17.28 1.15 -64.05
CA LEU A 9 17.95 0.32 -63.04
C LEU A 9 17.85 0.93 -61.65
N LEU A 10 17.81 2.26 -61.50
CA LEU A 10 17.66 2.98 -60.24
C LEU A 10 16.21 2.90 -59.70
N LEU A 11 15.22 2.77 -60.57
CA LEU A 11 13.82 2.58 -60.16
C LEU A 11 13.50 1.17 -59.65
N ILE A 12 14.26 0.16 -60.06
CA ILE A 12 14.06 -1.22 -59.61
C ILE A 12 14.75 -1.47 -58.25
N VAL A 13 15.84 -0.76 -57.95
CA VAL A 13 16.54 -0.87 -56.66
C VAL A 13 15.77 -0.13 -55.54
N SER A 14 14.97 0.91 -55.88
CA SER A 14 14.19 1.63 -54.86
C SER A 14 12.92 0.87 -54.39
N PHE A 15 12.53 -0.23 -55.03
CA PHE A 15 11.34 -1.00 -54.66
C PHE A 15 11.60 -2.13 -53.65
N PHE A 16 12.86 -2.36 -53.25
CA PHE A 16 13.24 -3.40 -52.29
C PHE A 16 13.71 -2.86 -50.93
N ILE A 17 13.54 -1.56 -50.67
CA ILE A 17 13.61 -1.08 -49.28
C ILE A 17 12.27 -1.37 -48.65
N ASN A 18 12.02 -2.65 -48.37
CA ASN A 18 11.09 -3.01 -47.31
C ASN A 18 11.61 -2.37 -46.03
N THR A 19 11.02 -1.26 -45.64
CA THR A 19 11.12 -0.78 -44.28
C THR A 19 10.63 -1.91 -43.40
N VAL A 20 11.54 -2.67 -42.83
CA VAL A 20 11.28 -3.44 -41.64
C VAL A 20 10.98 -2.38 -40.56
N SER A 21 9.73 -1.89 -40.57
CA SER A 21 9.18 -1.28 -39.37
C SER A 21 9.24 -2.39 -38.31
N GLY A 22 10.23 -2.31 -37.46
CA GLY A 22 10.20 -3.09 -36.25
C GLY A 22 8.88 -2.73 -35.55
N GLN A 23 7.87 -3.59 -35.70
CA GLN A 23 6.75 -3.59 -34.78
C GLN A 23 7.36 -3.76 -33.41
N VAL A 24 7.39 -2.69 -32.65
CA VAL A 24 7.49 -2.79 -31.21
C VAL A 24 6.19 -3.50 -30.84
N ASP A 25 6.25 -4.80 -30.62
CA ASP A 25 5.11 -5.57 -30.14
C ASP A 25 4.72 -4.97 -28.80
N THR A 26 3.79 -4.03 -28.85
CA THR A 26 3.20 -3.45 -27.64
C THR A 26 2.30 -4.53 -27.07
N ILE A 27 2.72 -5.11 -25.95
CA ILE A 27 1.92 -6.07 -25.20
C ILE A 27 0.58 -5.40 -24.87
N SER A 28 -0.51 -5.97 -25.36
CA SER A 28 -1.86 -5.53 -25.00
C SER A 28 -2.29 -6.23 -23.73
N PRO A 29 -2.81 -5.49 -22.74
CA PRO A 29 -3.38 -6.10 -21.53
C PRO A 29 -4.49 -7.09 -21.85
N LEU A 30 -4.55 -8.17 -21.09
CA LEU A 30 -5.59 -9.19 -21.20
C LEU A 30 -6.90 -8.69 -20.60
N ASN A 31 -8.00 -9.07 -21.21
CA ASN A 31 -9.34 -8.87 -20.71
C ASN A 31 -9.82 -10.10 -19.93
N ILE A 32 -10.75 -9.90 -19.01
CA ILE A 32 -11.42 -11.01 -18.31
C ILE A 32 -12.09 -11.88 -19.37
N GLY A 33 -11.75 -13.16 -19.32
CA GLY A 33 -12.23 -14.14 -20.28
C GLY A 33 -11.21 -14.58 -21.33
N ASP A 34 -10.11 -13.84 -21.49
CA ASP A 34 -9.06 -14.18 -22.44
C ASP A 34 -8.28 -15.43 -21.99
N MET A 35 -7.89 -16.22 -22.97
CA MET A 35 -6.92 -17.30 -22.75
C MET A 35 -5.54 -16.69 -22.58
N ILE A 36 -4.76 -17.25 -21.66
CA ILE A 36 -3.36 -16.84 -21.53
C ILE A 36 -2.62 -17.22 -22.82
N PRO A 37 -2.01 -16.25 -23.52
CA PRO A 37 -1.31 -16.51 -24.77
C PRO A 37 -0.11 -17.42 -24.55
N GLN A 38 0.22 -18.22 -25.57
CA GLN A 38 1.33 -19.18 -25.47
C GLN A 38 2.67 -18.48 -25.19
N GLU A 39 2.84 -17.29 -25.73
CA GLU A 39 4.01 -16.46 -25.48
C GLU A 39 4.18 -16.16 -23.99
N LEU A 40 3.10 -15.77 -23.28
CA LEU A 40 3.16 -15.52 -21.85
C LEU A 40 3.40 -16.82 -21.05
N TRP A 41 2.83 -17.95 -21.50
CA TRP A 41 3.13 -19.24 -20.89
C TRP A 41 4.62 -19.57 -20.92
N ASP A 42 5.30 -19.22 -21.99
CA ASP A 42 6.70 -19.58 -22.23
C ASP A 42 7.69 -18.49 -21.86
N THR A 43 7.19 -17.32 -21.45
CA THR A 43 8.04 -16.19 -21.01
C THR A 43 8.90 -16.61 -19.81
N PRO A 44 10.24 -16.45 -19.90
CA PRO A 44 11.12 -16.73 -18.77
C PRO A 44 10.97 -15.63 -17.71
N LEU A 45 10.67 -16.03 -16.47
CA LEU A 45 10.49 -15.17 -15.31
C LEU A 45 11.62 -15.43 -14.32
N GLU A 46 12.35 -14.41 -13.98
CA GLU A 46 13.38 -14.50 -12.94
C GLU A 46 12.74 -14.75 -11.58
N VAL A 47 13.31 -15.69 -10.82
CA VAL A 47 12.75 -16.11 -9.54
C VAL A 47 13.81 -16.18 -8.45
N VAL A 48 13.41 -15.75 -7.27
CA VAL A 48 14.23 -15.78 -6.05
C VAL A 48 13.65 -16.80 -5.08
N ASN A 49 14.51 -17.50 -4.35
CA ASN A 49 14.14 -18.50 -3.35
C ASN A 49 13.34 -19.68 -3.89
N ASN A 50 13.53 -20.05 -5.16
CA ASN A 50 12.88 -21.24 -5.69
C ASN A 50 13.36 -22.49 -4.93
N PRO A 51 12.47 -23.35 -4.43
CA PRO A 51 12.83 -24.54 -3.61
C PRO A 51 13.75 -25.54 -4.31
N THR A 52 13.70 -25.58 -5.65
CA THR A 52 14.56 -26.46 -6.47
C THR A 52 15.84 -25.79 -6.94
N GLY A 53 16.09 -24.54 -6.52
CA GLY A 53 17.29 -23.77 -6.90
C GLY A 53 17.24 -23.18 -8.31
N LYS A 54 16.12 -23.29 -9.04
CA LYS A 54 15.94 -22.62 -10.33
C LYS A 54 16.07 -21.12 -10.19
N LYS A 55 16.65 -20.47 -11.19
CA LYS A 55 16.72 -19.00 -11.30
C LYS A 55 15.68 -18.43 -12.24
N ILE A 56 15.09 -19.28 -13.06
CA ILE A 56 14.07 -18.93 -14.04
C ILE A 56 12.97 -19.97 -13.94
N VAL A 57 11.73 -19.51 -13.94
CA VAL A 57 10.52 -20.30 -14.08
C VAL A 57 9.69 -19.74 -15.22
N LYS A 58 8.69 -20.49 -15.66
CA LYS A 58 7.70 -20.08 -16.64
C LYS A 58 6.31 -20.34 -16.09
N LEU A 59 5.31 -19.61 -16.52
CA LEU A 59 3.92 -19.95 -16.16
C LEU A 59 3.56 -21.37 -16.59
N SER A 60 4.14 -21.87 -17.70
CA SER A 60 3.97 -23.24 -18.16
C SER A 60 4.45 -24.32 -17.18
N ASP A 61 5.36 -24.01 -16.26
CA ASP A 61 5.78 -24.93 -15.19
C ASP A 61 4.63 -25.23 -14.21
N TYR A 62 3.59 -24.40 -14.18
CA TYR A 62 2.42 -24.50 -13.31
C TYR A 62 1.14 -24.95 -14.02
N ARG A 63 1.23 -25.40 -15.28
CA ARG A 63 0.05 -25.87 -16.06
C ARG A 63 -0.67 -27.08 -15.45
N ASN A 64 0.01 -27.83 -14.58
CA ASN A 64 -0.59 -28.92 -13.83
C ASN A 64 -1.50 -28.46 -12.68
N LYS A 65 -1.54 -27.15 -12.40
CA LYS A 65 -2.43 -26.55 -11.41
C LYS A 65 -3.70 -26.04 -12.10
N LYS A 66 -4.85 -26.36 -11.53
CA LYS A 66 -6.13 -25.87 -12.06
C LYS A 66 -6.27 -24.34 -11.92
N LEU A 67 -5.69 -23.81 -10.85
CA LEU A 67 -5.76 -22.38 -10.55
C LEU A 67 -4.35 -21.85 -10.31
N ILE A 68 -4.04 -20.73 -10.95
CA ILE A 68 -2.83 -19.93 -10.69
C ILE A 68 -3.28 -18.57 -10.20
N ILE A 69 -2.72 -18.13 -9.09
CA ILE A 69 -2.95 -16.80 -8.53
C ILE A 69 -1.63 -16.04 -8.55
N LEU A 70 -1.60 -14.91 -9.27
CA LEU A 70 -0.47 -13.99 -9.25
C LEU A 70 -0.76 -12.87 -8.26
N ASP A 71 0.10 -12.73 -7.25
CA ASP A 71 0.01 -11.68 -6.23
C ASP A 71 1.04 -10.60 -6.52
N PHE A 72 0.60 -9.49 -7.08
CA PHE A 72 1.45 -8.32 -7.32
C PHE A 72 1.61 -7.50 -6.04
N TRP A 73 2.86 -7.29 -5.65
CA TRP A 73 3.21 -6.68 -4.37
C TRP A 73 4.46 -5.80 -4.44
N ALA A 74 4.70 -5.01 -3.38
CA ALA A 74 5.94 -4.27 -3.16
C ALA A 74 6.26 -4.14 -1.67
N THR A 75 7.53 -3.87 -1.35
CA THR A 75 7.98 -3.72 0.06
C THR A 75 7.34 -2.55 0.80
N TRP A 76 6.94 -1.51 0.08
CA TRP A 76 6.26 -0.32 0.61
C TRP A 76 4.74 -0.47 0.72
N CYS A 77 4.17 -1.56 0.19
CA CYS A 77 2.73 -1.86 0.25
C CYS A 77 2.40 -2.63 1.54
N GLY A 78 1.94 -1.93 2.57
CA GLY A 78 1.65 -2.53 3.88
C GLY A 78 0.55 -3.59 3.84
N SER A 79 -0.50 -3.39 3.05
CA SER A 79 -1.58 -4.37 2.85
C SER A 79 -1.10 -5.62 2.11
N CYS A 80 -0.18 -5.47 1.14
CA CYS A 80 0.43 -6.61 0.46
C CYS A 80 1.25 -7.47 1.45
N MET A 81 2.00 -6.81 2.34
CA MET A 81 2.79 -7.53 3.35
C MET A 81 1.90 -8.30 4.33
N GLN A 82 0.72 -7.78 4.65
CA GLN A 82 -0.26 -8.48 5.48
C GLN A 82 -0.90 -9.66 4.74
N SER A 83 -1.26 -9.48 3.46
CA SER A 83 -1.86 -10.55 2.67
C SER A 83 -0.94 -11.75 2.46
N MET A 84 0.38 -11.53 2.40
CA MET A 84 1.36 -12.63 2.31
C MET A 84 1.29 -13.61 3.48
N LEU A 85 0.94 -13.13 4.70
CA LEU A 85 0.74 -14.01 5.85
C LEU A 85 -0.46 -14.93 5.65
N HIS A 86 -1.53 -14.41 5.07
CA HIS A 86 -2.71 -15.17 4.72
C HIS A 86 -2.44 -16.16 3.58
N ILE A 87 -1.75 -15.71 2.52
CA ILE A 87 -1.35 -16.57 1.39
C ILE A 87 -0.52 -17.75 1.87
N ARG A 88 0.40 -17.54 2.81
CA ARG A 88 1.22 -18.63 3.37
C ARG A 88 0.41 -19.72 4.02
N GLN A 89 -0.71 -19.37 4.65
CA GLN A 89 -1.64 -20.35 5.21
C GLN A 89 -2.39 -21.11 4.12
N LEU A 90 -2.85 -20.42 3.07
CA LEU A 90 -3.54 -21.01 1.94
C LEU A 90 -2.64 -21.95 1.12
N GLU A 91 -1.37 -21.61 0.94
CA GLU A 91 -0.40 -22.43 0.20
C GLU A 91 -0.32 -23.86 0.73
N SER A 92 -0.31 -24.03 2.05
CA SER A 92 -0.27 -25.36 2.65
C SER A 92 -1.55 -26.17 2.40
N SER A 93 -2.70 -25.51 2.38
CA SER A 93 -4.01 -26.13 2.18
C SER A 93 -4.28 -26.50 0.72
N TYR A 94 -3.72 -25.76 -0.23
CA TYR A 94 -4.02 -25.89 -1.66
C TYR A 94 -2.82 -26.31 -2.52
N SER A 95 -1.70 -26.74 -1.93
CA SER A 95 -0.42 -27.01 -2.61
C SER A 95 -0.52 -27.94 -3.85
N GLY A 96 -1.48 -28.89 -3.85
CA GLY A 96 -1.71 -29.79 -4.97
C GLY A 96 -2.48 -29.18 -6.15
N LYS A 97 -3.32 -28.18 -5.90
CA LYS A 97 -4.35 -27.68 -6.84
C LYS A 97 -4.11 -26.25 -7.30
N VAL A 98 -3.51 -25.42 -6.46
CA VAL A 98 -3.32 -23.99 -6.70
C VAL A 98 -1.84 -23.64 -6.69
N ALA A 99 -1.42 -22.78 -7.61
CA ALA A 99 -0.12 -22.12 -7.55
C ALA A 99 -0.32 -20.67 -7.10
N PHE A 100 0.42 -20.25 -6.08
CA PHE A 100 0.46 -18.85 -5.62
C PHE A 100 1.81 -18.27 -5.99
N LEU A 101 1.85 -17.36 -6.96
CA LEU A 101 3.07 -16.73 -7.46
C LEU A 101 3.10 -15.28 -7.03
N LYS A 102 4.05 -14.93 -6.19
CA LYS A 102 4.25 -13.55 -5.74
C LYS A 102 5.08 -12.83 -6.78
N VAL A 103 4.57 -11.71 -7.28
CA VAL A 103 5.17 -10.94 -8.37
C VAL A 103 5.55 -9.55 -7.89
N ASN A 104 6.84 -9.25 -7.94
CA ASN A 104 7.34 -7.91 -7.65
C ASN A 104 7.88 -7.31 -8.96
N SER A 105 7.14 -6.36 -9.51
CA SER A 105 7.44 -5.77 -10.80
C SER A 105 8.59 -4.76 -10.71
N GLU A 106 9.34 -4.62 -11.79
CA GLU A 106 10.40 -3.62 -11.92
C GLU A 106 9.88 -2.19 -11.67
N SER A 107 8.62 -1.94 -12.02
CA SER A 107 7.93 -0.66 -11.79
C SER A 107 7.83 -0.26 -10.31
N THR A 108 7.90 -1.20 -9.38
CA THR A 108 7.87 -0.94 -7.93
C THR A 108 9.13 -0.26 -7.41
N LYS A 109 10.24 -0.34 -8.16
CA LYS A 109 11.58 0.14 -7.79
C LYS A 109 12.10 -0.47 -6.48
N ASP A 110 11.68 -1.68 -6.18
CA ASP A 110 12.24 -2.45 -5.09
C ASP A 110 13.66 -2.94 -5.41
N SER A 111 14.38 -3.40 -4.40
CA SER A 111 15.65 -4.06 -4.56
C SER A 111 15.70 -5.34 -3.72
N PRO A 112 16.58 -6.31 -4.05
CA PRO A 112 16.75 -7.52 -3.25
C PRO A 112 16.98 -7.23 -1.76
N GLU A 113 17.77 -6.21 -1.45
CA GLU A 113 18.08 -5.82 -0.07
C GLU A 113 16.83 -5.27 0.65
N ARG A 114 15.99 -4.48 -0.06
CA ARG A 114 14.72 -3.98 0.47
C ARG A 114 13.76 -5.13 0.76
N ILE A 115 13.69 -6.10 -0.14
CA ILE A 115 12.83 -7.28 0.01
C ILE A 115 13.26 -8.11 1.22
N VAL A 116 14.54 -8.43 1.33
CA VAL A 116 15.09 -9.16 2.49
C VAL A 116 14.79 -8.42 3.79
N LYS A 117 14.99 -7.11 3.83
CA LYS A 117 14.69 -6.28 5.01
C LYS A 117 13.20 -6.27 5.35
N ALA A 118 12.32 -6.19 4.35
CA ALA A 118 10.87 -6.22 4.57
C ALA A 118 10.42 -7.56 5.15
N PHE A 119 10.93 -8.68 4.64
CA PHE A 119 10.63 -10.01 5.17
C PHE A 119 11.15 -10.21 6.59
N ALA A 120 12.36 -9.74 6.87
CA ALA A 120 12.91 -9.79 8.23
C ALA A 120 12.05 -8.99 9.23
N LYS A 121 11.57 -7.81 8.81
CA LYS A 121 10.67 -6.98 9.62
C LYS A 121 9.32 -7.68 9.85
N LEU A 122 8.75 -8.26 8.82
CA LEU A 122 7.48 -8.97 8.91
C LEU A 122 7.60 -10.19 9.83
N LYS A 123 8.70 -10.95 9.73
CA LYS A 123 9.01 -12.05 10.64
C LYS A 123 9.05 -11.61 12.11
N ALA A 124 9.71 -10.49 12.38
CA ALA A 124 9.79 -9.94 13.74
C ALA A 124 8.42 -9.52 14.31
N MET A 125 7.48 -9.12 13.45
CA MET A 125 6.15 -8.66 13.85
C MET A 125 5.12 -9.79 13.95
N SER A 126 5.22 -10.82 13.12
CA SER A 126 4.19 -11.86 12.97
C SER A 126 4.65 -13.27 13.37
N ASN A 127 5.94 -13.44 13.64
CA ASN A 127 6.60 -14.73 13.84
C ASN A 127 6.51 -15.69 12.62
N VAL A 128 6.12 -15.18 11.45
CA VAL A 128 6.06 -15.93 10.19
C VAL A 128 7.30 -15.64 9.37
N ASP A 129 8.05 -16.69 9.00
CA ASP A 129 9.26 -16.55 8.19
C ASP A 129 8.93 -16.63 6.71
N LEU A 130 9.11 -15.50 6.01
CA LEU A 130 8.98 -15.41 4.56
C LEU A 130 10.34 -15.38 3.83
N SER A 131 11.46 -15.55 4.55
CA SER A 131 12.81 -15.46 3.94
C SER A 131 13.07 -16.54 2.90
N THR A 132 12.34 -17.65 2.96
CA THR A 132 12.43 -18.76 2.00
C THR A 132 11.28 -18.76 0.98
N MET A 133 10.39 -17.78 1.03
CA MET A 133 9.27 -17.68 0.10
C MET A 133 9.77 -17.40 -1.31
N GLU A 134 9.29 -18.19 -2.25
CA GLU A 134 9.55 -17.97 -3.68
C GLU A 134 8.78 -16.75 -4.18
N TYR A 135 9.45 -15.92 -4.99
CA TYR A 135 8.83 -14.77 -5.65
C TYR A 135 9.53 -14.44 -6.98
N ILE A 136 8.76 -13.97 -7.92
CA ILE A 136 9.23 -13.47 -9.21
C ILE A 136 9.74 -12.04 -8.98
N TYR A 137 11.00 -11.80 -9.40
CA TYR A 137 11.65 -10.49 -9.30
C TYR A 137 12.92 -10.42 -10.16
N PRO A 138 13.14 -9.34 -10.92
CA PRO A 138 12.15 -8.31 -11.24
C PRO A 138 11.21 -8.77 -12.36
N ASP A 139 9.89 -8.61 -12.17
CA ASP A 139 8.97 -8.83 -13.28
C ASP A 139 8.96 -7.67 -14.28
N LYS A 140 9.01 -7.99 -15.56
CA LYS A 140 9.02 -7.04 -16.68
C LYS A 140 7.89 -7.28 -17.69
N TYR A 141 7.11 -8.32 -17.48
CA TYR A 141 6.16 -8.84 -18.44
C TYR A 141 4.75 -8.98 -17.86
N LEU A 142 4.62 -9.61 -16.71
CA LEU A 142 3.31 -9.93 -16.12
C LEU A 142 2.50 -8.67 -15.83
N ASP A 143 3.12 -7.59 -15.37
CA ASP A 143 2.44 -6.31 -15.12
C ASP A 143 1.89 -5.65 -16.40
N LYS A 144 2.42 -5.98 -17.56
CA LYS A 144 1.92 -5.49 -18.86
C LYS A 144 0.71 -6.27 -19.33
N TYR A 145 0.69 -7.59 -19.13
CA TYR A 145 -0.46 -8.43 -19.47
C TYR A 145 -1.62 -8.25 -18.49
N PHE A 146 -1.31 -8.04 -17.21
CA PHE A 146 -2.29 -7.82 -16.13
C PHE A 146 -2.15 -6.40 -15.58
N ALA A 147 -2.41 -5.45 -16.46
CA ALA A 147 -2.21 -4.04 -16.16
C ALA A 147 -3.07 -3.58 -14.97
N HIS A 148 -2.45 -2.85 -14.06
CA HIS A 148 -3.08 -2.37 -12.83
C HIS A 148 -2.50 -1.02 -12.40
N ALA A 149 -3.31 -0.23 -11.72
CA ALA A 149 -2.91 1.08 -11.19
C ALA A 149 -2.51 1.03 -9.72
N SER A 150 -2.88 -0.03 -9.01
CA SER A 150 -2.62 -0.14 -7.57
C SER A 150 -2.40 -1.60 -7.14
N ILE A 151 -1.69 -1.78 -6.04
CA ILE A 151 -1.44 -3.08 -5.38
C ILE A 151 -2.00 -3.04 -3.94
N PRO A 152 -2.44 -4.19 -3.38
CA PRO A 152 -2.37 -5.56 -3.91
C PRO A 152 -3.21 -5.76 -5.16
N HIS A 153 -2.74 -6.62 -6.07
CA HIS A 153 -3.46 -6.99 -7.28
C HIS A 153 -3.34 -8.50 -7.46
N MET A 154 -4.43 -9.22 -7.21
CA MET A 154 -4.49 -10.68 -7.29
C MET A 154 -5.10 -11.10 -8.62
N VAL A 155 -4.31 -11.66 -9.51
CA VAL A 155 -4.77 -12.18 -10.81
C VAL A 155 -5.16 -13.65 -10.68
N TRP A 156 -6.33 -14.00 -11.18
CA TRP A 156 -6.87 -15.35 -11.13
C TRP A 156 -6.84 -15.96 -12.53
N ILE A 157 -6.08 -17.03 -12.70
CA ILE A 157 -5.99 -17.80 -13.95
C ILE A 157 -6.49 -19.21 -13.67
N TYR A 158 -7.62 -19.56 -14.25
CA TYR A 158 -8.27 -20.86 -14.10
C TYR A 158 -8.33 -21.59 -15.44
N ASP A 159 -7.84 -22.82 -15.49
CA ASP A 159 -7.72 -23.65 -16.71
C ASP A 159 -7.11 -22.85 -17.90
N GLY A 160 -6.08 -22.04 -17.61
CA GLY A 160 -5.40 -21.23 -18.63
C GLY A 160 -6.15 -19.99 -19.09
N LYS A 161 -7.24 -19.63 -18.43
CA LYS A 161 -8.07 -18.47 -18.73
C LYS A 161 -7.96 -17.42 -17.64
N TYR A 162 -7.76 -16.16 -18.00
CA TYR A 162 -7.85 -15.04 -17.05
C TYR A 162 -9.30 -14.81 -16.66
N ILE A 163 -9.66 -15.10 -15.43
CA ILE A 163 -11.05 -15.00 -14.93
C ILE A 163 -11.33 -13.75 -14.11
N GLY A 164 -10.32 -12.93 -13.85
CA GLY A 164 -10.47 -11.66 -13.16
C GLY A 164 -9.33 -11.34 -12.21
N SER A 165 -9.33 -10.13 -11.72
CA SER A 165 -8.44 -9.68 -10.65
C SER A 165 -9.23 -9.22 -9.44
N THR A 166 -8.63 -9.36 -8.25
CA THR A 166 -9.21 -8.90 -6.99
C THR A 166 -8.19 -8.12 -6.17
N TYR A 167 -8.64 -7.43 -5.14
CA TYR A 167 -7.76 -7.04 -4.05
C TYR A 167 -7.48 -8.24 -3.14
N ALA A 168 -6.60 -8.08 -2.14
CA ALA A 168 -6.20 -9.16 -1.25
C ALA A 168 -7.38 -9.78 -0.47
N GLU A 169 -8.38 -8.98 -0.09
CA GLU A 169 -9.57 -9.45 0.63
C GLU A 169 -10.48 -10.35 -0.23
N GLY A 170 -10.33 -10.33 -1.55
CA GLY A 170 -11.01 -11.27 -2.44
C GLY A 170 -10.41 -12.68 -2.43
N LEU A 171 -9.21 -12.84 -1.87
CA LEU A 171 -8.55 -14.15 -1.77
C LEU A 171 -9.03 -14.88 -0.51
N THR A 172 -10.15 -15.56 -0.63
CA THR A 172 -10.78 -16.33 0.46
C THR A 172 -10.83 -17.82 0.13
N VAL A 173 -10.99 -18.66 1.16
CA VAL A 173 -11.21 -20.10 0.99
C VAL A 173 -12.43 -20.35 0.10
N ASP A 174 -13.55 -19.66 0.37
CA ASP A 174 -14.80 -19.83 -0.39
C ASP A 174 -14.62 -19.46 -1.88
N ALA A 175 -13.86 -18.39 -2.18
CA ALA A 175 -13.58 -17.98 -3.55
C ALA A 175 -12.71 -19.02 -4.28
N ILE A 176 -11.68 -19.55 -3.62
CA ILE A 176 -10.79 -20.57 -4.19
C ILE A 176 -11.58 -21.86 -4.42
N ASP A 177 -12.30 -22.34 -3.42
CA ASP A 177 -13.08 -23.58 -3.52
C ASP A 177 -14.19 -23.45 -4.57
N GLY A 178 -14.85 -22.31 -4.63
CA GLY A 178 -15.84 -22.02 -5.66
C GLY A 178 -15.26 -22.18 -7.06
N VAL A 179 -14.12 -21.51 -7.35
CA VAL A 179 -13.45 -21.59 -8.66
C VAL A 179 -13.00 -23.01 -8.96
N LEU A 180 -12.40 -23.73 -8.00
CA LEU A 180 -11.97 -25.12 -8.17
C LEU A 180 -13.13 -26.07 -8.45
N ASN A 181 -14.34 -25.73 -8.01
CA ASN A 181 -15.60 -26.42 -8.25
C ASN A 181 -16.37 -25.89 -9.47
N ASN A 182 -15.72 -25.16 -10.36
CA ASN A 182 -16.28 -24.58 -11.59
C ASN A 182 -17.42 -23.56 -11.36
N THR A 183 -17.47 -22.89 -10.21
CA THR A 183 -18.36 -21.75 -10.03
C THR A 183 -17.65 -20.44 -10.41
N PRO A 184 -18.38 -19.41 -10.87
CA PRO A 184 -17.80 -18.10 -11.11
C PRO A 184 -17.04 -17.58 -9.89
N LEU A 185 -16.03 -16.75 -10.11
CA LEU A 185 -15.28 -16.12 -9.04
C LEU A 185 -16.20 -15.19 -8.21
N HIS A 186 -16.58 -15.64 -7.02
CA HIS A 186 -17.36 -14.88 -6.07
C HIS A 186 -16.47 -13.96 -5.22
N ALA A 187 -16.02 -12.88 -5.84
CA ALA A 187 -15.27 -11.81 -5.18
C ALA A 187 -15.54 -10.49 -5.89
N HIS A 188 -15.35 -9.39 -5.19
CA HIS A 188 -15.38 -8.09 -5.86
C HIS A 188 -14.19 -7.99 -6.82
N LEU A 189 -14.50 -7.92 -8.12
CA LEU A 189 -13.48 -7.78 -9.13
C LEU A 189 -12.86 -6.40 -9.08
N LYS A 190 -11.54 -6.35 -9.10
CA LYS A 190 -10.76 -5.13 -9.18
C LYS A 190 -10.79 -4.62 -10.62
N ASN A 191 -11.22 -3.38 -10.80
CA ASN A 191 -11.30 -2.73 -12.10
C ASN A 191 -10.57 -1.39 -12.04
N ASP A 192 -9.27 -1.43 -12.25
CA ASP A 192 -8.42 -0.23 -12.21
C ASP A 192 -8.64 0.65 -13.44
N ARG A 193 -8.86 1.93 -13.22
CA ARG A 193 -8.93 2.93 -14.27
C ARG A 193 -7.51 3.37 -14.65
N LEU A 194 -6.93 2.69 -15.65
CA LEU A 194 -5.58 2.99 -16.14
C LEU A 194 -5.50 4.32 -16.89
N ASP A 195 -6.62 4.76 -17.43
CA ASP A 195 -6.80 6.04 -18.13
C ASP A 195 -7.07 7.22 -17.20
N PHE A 196 -7.09 6.99 -15.86
CA PHE A 196 -7.37 8.04 -14.89
C PHE A 196 -6.33 9.15 -14.92
N GLN A 197 -6.77 10.36 -15.25
CA GLN A 197 -5.93 11.54 -15.32
C GLN A 197 -5.96 12.33 -14.03
N THR A 198 -4.79 12.55 -13.44
CA THR A 198 -4.67 13.29 -12.17
C THR A 198 -5.00 14.77 -12.27
N ASN A 199 -4.99 15.32 -13.47
CA ASN A 199 -5.29 16.72 -13.78
C ASN A 199 -6.72 16.95 -14.28
N THR A 200 -7.57 15.92 -14.23
CA THR A 200 -8.96 15.96 -14.68
C THR A 200 -9.88 15.70 -13.49
N SER A 201 -11.04 16.36 -13.48
CA SER A 201 -12.05 16.16 -12.44
C SER A 201 -12.48 14.69 -12.38
N ILE A 202 -12.73 14.17 -11.17
CA ILE A 202 -13.32 12.83 -10.98
C ILE A 202 -14.62 12.72 -11.79
N ARG A 203 -15.43 13.76 -11.78
CA ARG A 203 -16.71 13.82 -12.47
C ARG A 203 -16.60 13.63 -13.99
N GLU A 204 -15.54 14.15 -14.59
CA GLU A 204 -15.30 13.98 -16.05
C GLU A 204 -14.88 12.55 -16.40
N GLN A 205 -14.37 11.81 -15.44
CA GLN A 205 -13.81 10.49 -15.65
C GLN A 205 -14.72 9.36 -15.19
N VAL A 206 -15.66 9.67 -14.29
CA VAL A 206 -16.63 8.72 -13.73
C VAL A 206 -18.02 9.21 -14.06
N ASP A 207 -18.86 8.36 -14.67
CA ASP A 207 -20.27 8.68 -14.95
C ASP A 207 -21.03 8.84 -13.63
N LEU A 208 -21.12 10.08 -13.16
CA LEU A 208 -21.82 10.42 -11.92
C LEU A 208 -23.26 10.86 -12.14
N ARG A 209 -23.78 10.85 -13.38
CA ARG A 209 -25.17 11.25 -13.77
C ARG A 209 -25.70 12.52 -13.08
N LEU A 210 -24.80 13.42 -12.72
CA LEU A 210 -25.14 14.69 -12.10
C LEU A 210 -25.00 15.80 -13.14
N SER A 211 -25.95 15.91 -14.07
CA SER A 211 -26.08 17.10 -14.90
C SER A 211 -26.82 18.18 -14.14
N THR A 212 -26.29 19.38 -14.15
CA THR A 212 -26.89 20.64 -13.68
C THR A 212 -26.73 20.99 -12.20
N TYR A 213 -25.55 21.60 -11.83
CA TYR A 213 -25.46 22.54 -10.71
C TYR A 213 -24.45 23.67 -10.98
N PRO A 214 -24.69 24.86 -10.43
CA PRO A 214 -23.87 26.02 -10.79
C PRO A 214 -22.65 26.20 -9.92
N VAL A 215 -21.65 26.79 -10.51
CA VAL A 215 -20.49 27.55 -10.02
C VAL A 215 -19.56 26.92 -8.99
N VAL A 216 -20.03 26.28 -7.93
CA VAL A 216 -19.22 25.45 -7.02
C VAL A 216 -19.86 24.10 -6.88
N GLU A 217 -19.13 23.08 -7.29
CA GLU A 217 -19.58 21.71 -7.19
C GLU A 217 -18.79 20.99 -6.11
N GLU A 218 -19.50 20.32 -5.22
CA GLU A 218 -18.93 19.47 -4.19
C GLU A 218 -19.39 18.04 -4.42
N LEU A 219 -18.44 17.14 -4.40
CA LEU A 219 -18.69 15.72 -4.43
C LEU A 219 -18.17 15.10 -3.14
N PHE A 220 -19.04 14.46 -2.41
CA PHE A 220 -18.66 13.54 -1.35
C PHE A 220 -19.28 12.20 -1.61
N THR A 221 -18.47 11.16 -1.68
CA THR A 221 -18.93 9.81 -1.97
C THR A 221 -18.11 8.78 -1.19
N GLY A 222 -18.59 7.57 -1.12
CA GLY A 222 -17.82 6.43 -0.63
C GLY A 222 -16.69 6.03 -1.60
N TYR A 223 -16.23 4.82 -1.42
CA TYR A 223 -15.19 4.22 -2.27
C TYR A 223 -15.56 4.26 -3.76
N LEU A 224 -14.65 4.72 -4.58
CA LEU A 224 -14.74 4.66 -6.04
C LEU A 224 -13.76 3.61 -6.56
N ASP A 225 -14.32 2.56 -7.14
CA ASP A 225 -13.52 1.45 -7.67
C ASP A 225 -12.68 1.89 -8.88
N GLY A 226 -11.50 1.32 -9.01
CA GLY A 226 -10.56 1.66 -10.08
C GLY A 226 -9.76 2.94 -9.88
N LEU A 227 -10.02 3.71 -8.80
CA LEU A 227 -9.23 4.89 -8.48
C LEU A 227 -8.22 4.62 -7.37
N SER A 228 -6.96 4.98 -7.63
CA SER A 228 -5.91 4.90 -6.61
C SER A 228 -6.10 5.98 -5.53
N PRO A 229 -5.82 5.65 -4.26
CA PRO A 229 -5.84 6.64 -3.19
C PRO A 229 -4.96 7.85 -3.49
N ASN A 230 -5.50 9.04 -3.29
CA ASN A 230 -4.79 10.29 -3.54
C ASN A 230 -5.10 11.32 -2.45
N PHE A 231 -4.04 11.92 -1.89
CA PHE A 231 -4.12 12.96 -0.88
C PHE A 231 -4.18 14.32 -1.55
N GLY A 232 -5.21 15.09 -1.27
CA GLY A 232 -5.43 16.47 -1.61
C GLY A 232 -4.56 17.06 -2.73
N GLN A 233 -5.05 17.01 -3.96
CA GLN A 233 -4.42 17.67 -5.08
C GLN A 233 -5.21 18.90 -5.49
N PHE A 234 -4.50 20.00 -5.63
CA PHE A 234 -5.04 21.23 -6.16
C PHE A 234 -4.51 21.45 -7.57
N TYR A 235 -5.41 21.70 -8.51
CA TYR A 235 -5.04 22.03 -9.88
C TYR A 235 -6.04 22.98 -10.52
N LYS A 236 -5.61 23.63 -11.58
CA LYS A 236 -6.45 24.52 -12.38
C LYS A 236 -6.53 24.00 -13.83
N LYS A 237 -7.75 23.83 -14.33
CA LYS A 237 -8.02 23.42 -15.70
C LYS A 237 -9.10 24.32 -16.28
N ASP A 238 -8.85 24.90 -17.45
CA ASP A 238 -9.82 25.71 -18.20
C ASP A 238 -10.53 26.79 -17.36
N GLY A 239 -9.79 27.45 -16.49
CA GLY A 239 -10.33 28.47 -15.59
C GLY A 239 -10.97 27.93 -14.32
N THR A 240 -11.23 26.63 -14.23
CA THR A 240 -11.82 25.97 -13.05
C THR A 240 -10.73 25.51 -12.10
N TYR A 241 -10.90 25.84 -10.82
CA TYR A 241 -10.09 25.33 -9.72
C TYR A 241 -10.70 24.04 -9.20
N VAL A 242 -9.89 23.02 -9.03
CA VAL A 242 -10.33 21.72 -8.54
C VAL A 242 -9.42 21.26 -7.41
N TYR A 243 -10.01 20.82 -6.32
CA TYR A 243 -9.33 20.15 -5.23
C TYR A 243 -10.01 18.82 -4.96
N ARG A 244 -9.23 17.76 -4.77
CA ARG A 244 -9.79 16.44 -4.53
C ARG A 244 -8.96 15.59 -3.58
N MET A 245 -9.64 14.72 -2.90
CA MET A 245 -9.13 13.60 -2.12
C MET A 245 -9.85 12.34 -2.59
N VAL A 246 -9.11 11.28 -2.88
CA VAL A 246 -9.68 10.06 -3.49
C VAL A 246 -9.41 8.87 -2.61
N ASN A 247 -10.45 8.09 -2.30
CA ASN A 247 -10.38 6.83 -1.56
C ASN A 247 -9.55 6.93 -0.27
N LEU A 248 -9.74 8.01 0.49
CA LEU A 248 -9.09 8.24 1.76
C LEU A 248 -9.94 7.75 2.93
N LYS A 249 -9.26 7.29 3.96
CA LYS A 249 -9.85 6.85 5.21
C LYS A 249 -10.51 8.00 5.94
N LEU A 250 -11.61 7.73 6.64
CA LEU A 250 -12.37 8.76 7.33
C LEU A 250 -11.52 9.55 8.34
N ASN A 251 -10.70 8.87 9.12
CA ASN A 251 -9.80 9.53 10.07
C ASN A 251 -8.80 10.48 9.40
N ILE A 252 -8.34 10.17 8.19
CA ILE A 252 -7.46 11.04 7.40
C ILE A 252 -8.21 12.28 6.93
N LEU A 253 -9.45 12.13 6.46
CA LEU A 253 -10.28 13.27 6.08
C LEU A 253 -10.52 14.21 7.25
N TYR A 254 -10.83 13.67 8.43
CA TYR A 254 -10.97 14.47 9.65
C TYR A 254 -9.67 15.17 10.05
N ALA A 255 -8.54 14.47 10.02
CA ALA A 255 -7.25 15.06 10.35
C ALA A 255 -6.88 16.22 9.41
N ASN A 256 -7.22 16.12 8.13
CA ASN A 256 -7.03 17.23 7.18
C ASN A 256 -8.02 18.38 7.45
N ALA A 257 -9.31 18.08 7.57
CA ALA A 257 -10.35 19.08 7.76
C ALA A 257 -10.15 19.90 9.05
N PHE A 258 -9.66 19.27 10.10
CA PHE A 258 -9.48 19.86 11.44
C PHE A 258 -8.00 19.91 11.85
N ARG A 259 -7.09 20.09 10.89
CA ARG A 259 -5.62 19.99 11.09
C ARG A 259 -5.10 20.76 12.28
N THR A 260 -5.67 21.93 12.60
CA THR A 260 -5.26 22.75 13.74
C THR A 260 -5.58 22.07 15.08
N LEU A 261 -6.66 21.28 15.15
CA LEU A 261 -6.99 20.51 16.34
C LEU A 261 -6.06 19.32 16.52
N PHE A 262 -5.62 18.72 15.42
CA PHE A 262 -4.76 17.53 15.43
C PHE A 262 -3.26 17.89 15.58
N PHE A 263 -2.92 19.15 15.52
CA PHE A 263 -1.53 19.58 15.67
C PHE A 263 -0.96 19.13 17.02
N GLU A 264 0.18 18.47 17.00
CA GLU A 264 0.87 17.90 18.18
C GLU A 264 0.08 16.84 18.98
N VAL A 265 -1.06 16.37 18.48
CA VAL A 265 -1.78 15.29 19.14
C VAL A 265 -1.14 13.94 18.78
N PRO A 266 -0.66 13.19 19.75
CA PRO A 266 -0.14 11.85 19.48
C PRO A 266 -1.26 10.92 18.98
N SER A 267 -0.95 10.01 18.06
CA SER A 267 -1.95 9.12 17.48
C SER A 267 -2.69 8.25 18.51
N TRP A 268 -2.03 7.92 19.60
CA TRP A 268 -2.61 7.15 20.70
C TRP A 268 -3.54 7.98 21.62
N ALA A 269 -3.50 9.31 21.52
CA ALA A 269 -4.37 10.23 22.27
C ALA A 269 -5.62 10.63 21.45
N ILE A 270 -5.97 9.83 20.45
CA ILE A 270 -7.19 9.98 19.65
C ILE A 270 -8.19 8.92 20.09
N HIS A 271 -9.33 9.37 20.58
CA HIS A 271 -10.39 8.53 21.14
C HIS A 271 -11.70 8.73 20.40
N ILE A 272 -12.59 7.75 20.52
CA ILE A 272 -13.94 7.82 19.95
C ILE A 272 -14.91 7.59 21.12
N ASP A 273 -15.81 8.55 21.33
CA ASP A 273 -16.82 8.48 22.36
C ASP A 273 -17.81 7.33 22.05
N SER A 274 -18.25 6.62 23.06
CA SER A 274 -19.17 5.49 22.94
C SER A 274 -20.55 5.86 22.37
N THR A 275 -20.91 7.13 22.40
CA THR A 275 -22.17 7.65 21.80
C THR A 275 -22.12 7.80 20.28
N VAL A 276 -20.93 7.71 19.68
CA VAL A 276 -20.78 7.70 18.21
C VAL A 276 -21.31 6.39 17.66
N ALA A 277 -22.09 6.45 16.60
CA ALA A 277 -22.69 5.27 15.98
C ALA A 277 -21.60 4.26 15.51
N GLU A 278 -21.88 2.96 15.71
CA GLU A 278 -20.90 1.88 15.39
C GLU A 278 -20.31 1.97 13.98
N PRO A 279 -21.08 2.18 12.91
CA PRO A 279 -20.49 2.27 11.56
C PRO A 279 -19.48 3.41 11.43
N VAL A 280 -19.69 4.53 12.14
CA VAL A 280 -18.77 5.66 12.13
C VAL A 280 -17.54 5.38 13.01
N GLN A 281 -17.73 4.73 14.16
CA GLN A 281 -16.61 4.25 15.00
C GLN A 281 -15.69 3.33 14.19
N ARG A 282 -16.27 2.37 13.44
CA ARG A 282 -15.51 1.47 12.57
C ARG A 282 -14.74 2.26 11.50
N ALA A 283 -15.41 3.17 10.81
CA ALA A 283 -14.81 3.97 9.74
C ALA A 283 -13.66 4.86 10.25
N LEU A 284 -13.76 5.41 11.46
CA LEU A 284 -12.70 6.18 12.11
C LEU A 284 -11.51 5.31 12.52
N ASN A 285 -11.77 4.08 12.99
CA ASN A 285 -10.76 3.10 13.34
C ASN A 285 -10.15 2.38 12.14
N ASN A 286 -10.78 2.51 10.97
CA ASN A 286 -10.25 2.05 9.70
C ASN A 286 -10.14 0.52 9.54
N VAL A 287 -11.25 -0.16 9.73
CA VAL A 287 -11.31 -1.62 9.72
C VAL A 287 -11.62 -2.22 8.35
N GLU A 288 -12.47 -1.58 7.51
CA GLU A 288 -12.84 -2.09 6.19
C GLU A 288 -12.58 -1.07 5.06
N LEU A 289 -11.55 -1.33 4.23
CA LEU A 289 -11.09 -0.36 3.21
C LEU A 289 -12.19 0.14 2.28
N ARG A 290 -13.03 -0.74 1.72
CA ARG A 290 -14.04 -0.32 0.73
C ARG A 290 -15.28 0.35 1.33
N LYS A 291 -15.59 0.07 2.58
CA LYS A 291 -16.74 0.66 3.27
C LYS A 291 -16.39 1.95 4.00
N ASP A 292 -15.14 2.08 4.43
CA ASP A 292 -14.70 3.11 5.38
C ASP A 292 -13.71 4.10 4.76
N VAL A 293 -13.69 4.16 3.41
CA VAL A 293 -12.94 5.17 2.64
C VAL A 293 -13.89 6.00 1.81
N PHE A 294 -13.50 7.25 1.59
CA PHE A 294 -14.36 8.27 1.00
C PHE A 294 -13.57 9.13 0.02
N CYS A 295 -14.30 9.72 -0.92
CA CYS A 295 -13.78 10.72 -1.83
C CYS A 295 -14.43 12.06 -1.54
N PHE A 296 -13.64 13.11 -1.66
CA PHE A 296 -14.10 14.49 -1.61
C PHE A 296 -13.50 15.25 -2.79
N GLU A 297 -14.34 15.95 -3.53
CA GLU A 297 -13.91 16.87 -4.58
C GLU A 297 -14.70 18.16 -4.45
N VAL A 298 -14.01 19.26 -4.61
CA VAL A 298 -14.63 20.58 -4.82
C VAL A 298 -14.03 21.20 -6.07
N GLN A 299 -14.87 21.71 -6.93
CA GLN A 299 -14.46 22.49 -8.09
C GLN A 299 -15.19 23.82 -8.12
N SER A 300 -14.51 24.87 -8.61
CA SER A 300 -15.06 26.23 -8.68
C SER A 300 -14.46 26.98 -9.85
N SER A 301 -15.29 27.80 -10.49
CA SER A 301 -14.80 28.79 -11.46
C SER A 301 -14.06 29.95 -10.78
N ASP A 302 -14.29 30.18 -9.50
CA ASP A 302 -13.59 31.18 -8.69
C ASP A 302 -12.43 30.57 -7.93
N THR A 303 -11.47 31.42 -7.53
CA THR A 303 -10.32 30.99 -6.72
C THR A 303 -10.80 30.40 -5.41
N LEU A 304 -10.41 29.14 -5.14
CA LEU A 304 -10.61 28.50 -3.85
C LEU A 304 -9.35 28.66 -3.01
N THR A 305 -9.50 29.21 -1.82
CA THR A 305 -8.43 29.17 -0.82
C THR A 305 -8.40 27.81 -0.12
N GLU A 306 -7.27 27.50 0.51
CA GLU A 306 -7.17 26.28 1.30
C GLU A 306 -8.20 26.26 2.45
N ASP A 307 -8.44 27.42 3.07
CA ASP A 307 -9.42 27.54 4.16
C ASP A 307 -10.87 27.31 3.68
N ASP A 308 -11.21 27.78 2.46
CA ASP A 308 -12.52 27.50 1.85
C ASP A 308 -12.71 26.00 1.64
N ILE A 309 -11.68 25.32 1.12
CA ILE A 309 -11.70 23.88 0.88
C ILE A 309 -11.85 23.12 2.20
N LEU A 310 -11.04 23.47 3.20
CA LEU A 310 -11.10 22.80 4.51
C LEU A 310 -12.43 23.07 5.23
N LYS A 311 -13.00 24.27 5.09
CA LYS A 311 -14.32 24.59 5.63
C LYS A 311 -15.39 23.68 4.99
N ARG A 312 -15.39 23.56 3.66
CA ARG A 312 -16.35 22.70 2.94
C ARG A 312 -16.20 21.24 3.33
N LEU A 313 -14.97 20.74 3.43
CA LEU A 313 -14.71 19.40 3.90
C LEU A 313 -15.23 19.18 5.33
N ARG A 314 -15.03 20.14 6.25
CA ARG A 314 -15.60 20.08 7.61
C ARG A 314 -17.12 20.00 7.60
N ASP A 315 -17.76 20.91 6.86
CA ASP A 315 -19.22 20.95 6.76
C ASP A 315 -19.78 19.63 6.20
N CYS A 316 -19.10 19.08 5.19
CA CYS A 316 -19.44 17.81 4.59
C CYS A 316 -19.30 16.64 5.60
N LEU A 317 -18.21 16.57 6.32
CA LEU A 317 -17.96 15.52 7.32
C LEU A 317 -18.97 15.61 8.48
N LEU A 318 -19.20 16.79 9.01
CA LEU A 318 -20.18 17.02 10.09
C LEU A 318 -21.60 16.68 9.65
N SER A 319 -21.96 17.07 8.43
CA SER A 319 -23.27 16.79 7.85
C SER A 319 -23.54 15.30 7.65
N ASN A 320 -22.55 14.55 7.16
CA ASN A 320 -22.72 13.13 6.82
C ASN A 320 -22.59 12.20 8.04
N PHE A 321 -21.64 12.48 8.93
CA PHE A 321 -21.31 11.56 10.04
C PHE A 321 -21.87 11.99 11.38
N LYS A 322 -22.28 13.25 11.53
CA LYS A 322 -22.80 13.80 12.81
C LYS A 322 -21.81 13.64 13.97
N VAL A 323 -20.51 13.78 13.68
CA VAL A 323 -19.43 13.59 14.64
C VAL A 323 -18.40 14.71 14.46
N ALA A 324 -17.95 15.28 15.56
CA ALA A 324 -16.90 16.31 15.56
C ALA A 324 -15.73 15.88 16.46
N PRO A 325 -14.49 16.21 16.07
CA PRO A 325 -13.34 16.08 16.96
C PRO A 325 -13.33 17.25 17.97
N VAL A 326 -13.20 16.90 19.24
CA VAL A 326 -13.06 17.84 20.35
C VAL A 326 -11.67 17.71 20.91
N ARG A 327 -10.90 18.81 20.92
CA ARG A 327 -9.59 18.85 21.53
C ARG A 327 -9.72 19.19 23.01
N THR A 328 -9.10 18.37 23.85
CA THR A 328 -8.95 18.59 25.29
C THR A 328 -7.47 18.47 25.67
N ILE A 329 -7.15 18.85 26.89
CA ILE A 329 -5.84 18.57 27.50
C ILE A 329 -6.13 17.68 28.70
N GLU A 330 -5.49 16.50 28.70
CA GLU A 330 -5.72 15.50 29.73
C GLU A 330 -4.41 15.08 30.38
N LYS A 331 -4.43 14.94 31.70
CA LYS A 331 -3.32 14.33 32.42
C LYS A 331 -3.27 12.86 32.08
N THR A 332 -2.25 12.47 31.35
CA THR A 332 -2.12 11.12 30.84
C THR A 332 -0.81 10.50 31.29
N PRO A 333 -0.83 9.33 31.93
CA PRO A 333 0.38 8.58 32.20
C PRO A 333 0.94 7.97 30.91
N PHE A 334 2.24 8.12 30.72
CA PHE A 334 2.95 7.46 29.63
C PHE A 334 4.40 7.19 30.00
N TRP A 335 5.07 6.35 29.19
CA TRP A 335 6.49 6.13 29.34
C TRP A 335 7.28 7.14 28.51
N GLN A 336 8.23 7.82 29.14
CA GLN A 336 9.12 8.77 28.49
C GLN A 336 10.52 8.17 28.43
N MET A 337 11.08 8.12 27.23
CA MET A 337 12.47 7.78 26.99
C MET A 337 13.30 9.05 26.98
N GLU A 338 14.30 9.11 27.81
CA GLU A 338 15.22 10.25 27.93
C GLU A 338 16.67 9.78 27.85
N ILE A 339 17.54 10.66 27.41
CA ILE A 339 18.99 10.42 27.47
C ILE A 339 19.41 10.57 28.94
N ALA A 340 19.82 9.48 29.57
CA ALA A 340 20.35 9.47 30.92
C ALA A 340 21.86 9.78 30.93
N ASP A 341 22.58 9.24 29.94
CA ASP A 341 24.01 9.45 29.76
C ASP A 341 24.34 9.61 28.26
N PRO A 342 24.67 10.82 27.82
CA PRO A 342 24.98 11.08 26.39
C PRO A 342 26.24 10.35 25.91
N ASP A 343 27.23 10.14 26.76
CA ASP A 343 28.47 9.47 26.38
C ASP A 343 28.29 7.98 26.21
N ILE A 344 27.53 7.35 27.12
CA ILE A 344 27.14 5.94 26.96
C ILE A 344 26.28 5.77 25.72
N LEU A 345 25.30 6.64 25.49
CA LEU A 345 24.44 6.59 24.30
C LEU A 345 25.28 6.69 23.03
N LYS A 346 26.19 7.64 22.95
CA LYS A 346 27.09 7.83 21.80
C LYS A 346 27.97 6.61 21.55
N ALA A 347 28.41 5.94 22.59
CA ALA A 347 29.21 4.72 22.48
C ALA A 347 28.38 3.50 22.05
N SER A 348 27.09 3.47 22.41
CA SER A 348 26.18 2.35 22.19
C SER A 348 25.46 2.40 20.83
N VAL A 349 25.44 3.56 20.15
CA VAL A 349 24.76 3.72 18.85
C VAL A 349 25.74 3.51 17.71
N ARG A 350 25.26 2.88 16.64
CA ARG A 350 26.00 2.75 15.37
C ARG A 350 25.16 3.30 14.23
N PHE A 351 25.80 3.84 13.20
CA PHE A 351 25.12 4.09 11.93
C PHE A 351 24.67 2.76 11.34
N ILE A 352 23.47 2.75 10.78
CA ILE A 352 22.94 1.58 10.09
C ILE A 352 23.95 1.17 9.01
N ASP A 353 24.65 0.06 9.25
CA ASP A 353 25.42 -0.59 8.21
C ASP A 353 24.47 -1.39 7.33
N LYS A 354 24.64 -1.29 6.01
CA LYS A 354 23.84 -2.00 5.01
C LYS A 354 23.85 -3.53 5.14
N LYS A 355 24.65 -4.07 6.05
CA LYS A 355 24.79 -5.51 6.32
C LYS A 355 23.89 -6.05 7.46
N GLY A 356 22.91 -5.28 7.94
CA GLY A 356 21.89 -5.65 8.90
C GLY A 356 22.21 -6.83 9.82
N ASN A 357 22.78 -6.56 10.98
CA ASN A 357 23.01 -7.61 11.97
C ASN A 357 21.69 -7.86 12.74
N LYS A 358 21.26 -9.12 12.91
CA LYS A 358 19.97 -9.51 13.53
C LYS A 358 19.82 -9.11 15.00
N GLU A 359 20.87 -8.63 15.63
CA GLU A 359 20.93 -8.23 17.03
C GLU A 359 20.79 -6.70 17.24
N HIS A 360 20.52 -5.94 16.17
CA HIS A 360 20.40 -4.48 16.24
C HIS A 360 19.02 -4.03 15.80
N ILE A 361 18.46 -3.03 16.48
CA ILE A 361 17.21 -2.36 16.10
C ILE A 361 17.39 -0.84 16.08
N THR A 362 16.59 -0.19 15.25
CA THR A 362 16.51 1.29 15.23
C THR A 362 15.78 1.79 16.48
N PHE A 363 16.00 3.06 16.85
CA PHE A 363 15.23 3.69 17.95
C PHE A 363 13.73 3.70 17.69
N ARG A 364 13.31 3.78 16.43
CA ARG A 364 11.90 3.68 16.07
C ARG A 364 11.33 2.28 16.38
N GLU A 365 12.08 1.24 16.07
CA GLU A 365 11.70 -0.14 16.37
C GLU A 365 11.73 -0.43 17.86
N LEU A 366 12.73 0.09 18.58
CA LEU A 366 12.83 0.01 20.03
C LEU A 366 11.59 0.61 20.70
N ARG A 367 11.21 1.83 20.32
CA ARG A 367 9.99 2.50 20.82
C ARG A 367 8.74 1.68 20.53
N SER A 368 8.63 1.15 19.31
CA SER A 368 7.47 0.34 18.90
C SER A 368 7.37 -0.94 19.73
N LYS A 369 8.49 -1.60 19.99
CA LYS A 369 8.53 -2.81 20.87
C LYS A 369 8.11 -2.47 22.30
N ILE A 370 8.65 -1.41 22.88
CA ILE A 370 8.30 -0.96 24.23
C ILE A 370 6.81 -0.64 24.33
N TYR A 371 6.27 0.11 23.35
CA TYR A 371 4.83 0.42 23.28
C TYR A 371 3.97 -0.84 23.26
N THR A 372 4.31 -1.79 22.39
CA THR A 372 3.57 -3.05 22.25
C THR A 372 3.60 -3.89 23.52
N SER A 373 4.73 -3.89 24.21
CA SER A 373 4.95 -4.69 25.43
C SER A 373 4.28 -4.10 26.66
N LEU A 374 4.39 -2.79 26.86
CA LEU A 374 3.89 -2.13 28.07
C LEU A 374 2.42 -1.69 27.95
N LYS A 375 1.84 -1.74 26.76
CA LYS A 375 0.45 -1.28 26.47
C LYS A 375 0.17 0.15 26.93
N LEU A 376 1.20 0.97 27.05
CA LEU A 376 1.11 2.38 27.38
C LEU A 376 1.88 3.19 26.35
N PRO A 377 1.41 4.41 26.06
CA PRO A 377 2.10 5.28 25.12
C PRO A 377 3.55 5.53 25.52
N VAL A 378 4.43 5.56 24.53
CA VAL A 378 5.85 5.87 24.70
C VAL A 378 6.15 7.15 23.95
N ASN A 379 6.57 8.19 24.64
CA ASN A 379 7.05 9.42 24.03
C ASN A 379 8.57 9.41 23.98
N ASP A 380 9.11 9.91 22.89
CA ASP A 380 10.54 9.92 22.63
C ASP A 380 11.04 11.35 22.62
N LEU A 381 11.80 11.74 23.65
CA LEU A 381 12.50 13.03 23.68
C LEU A 381 13.87 12.96 22.99
N ILE A 382 14.25 11.82 22.48
CA ILE A 382 15.51 11.63 21.78
C ILE A 382 15.37 12.20 20.37
N THR A 383 15.78 13.45 20.18
CA THR A 383 15.77 14.19 18.90
C THR A 383 16.84 13.72 17.90
N VAL A 384 17.36 12.52 18.07
CA VAL A 384 18.27 11.90 17.10
C VAL A 384 17.42 11.50 15.89
N LYS A 385 17.95 11.65 14.68
CA LYS A 385 17.35 11.08 13.46
C LYS A 385 17.22 9.56 13.64
N SER A 386 16.19 9.17 14.37
CA SER A 386 15.98 7.85 14.98
C SER A 386 15.92 6.69 13.97
N SER A 387 15.87 7.02 12.69
CA SER A 387 15.93 6.06 11.59
C SER A 387 17.34 5.76 11.07
N LEU A 388 18.37 6.48 11.54
CA LEU A 388 19.75 6.34 11.06
C LEU A 388 20.67 5.62 12.05
N PHE A 389 20.19 5.35 13.26
CA PHE A 389 20.98 4.76 14.33
C PHE A 389 20.35 3.47 14.82
N GLU A 390 21.19 2.49 15.09
CA GLU A 390 20.81 1.18 15.65
C GLU A 390 21.49 0.98 17.00
N VAL A 391 20.83 0.24 17.87
CA VAL A 391 21.38 -0.27 19.12
C VAL A 391 21.34 -1.78 19.15
N GLU A 392 22.33 -2.40 19.80
CA GLU A 392 22.38 -3.84 20.01
C GLU A 392 21.39 -4.26 21.07
N ILE A 393 20.68 -5.37 20.84
CA ILE A 393 19.70 -5.93 21.77
C ILE A 393 20.27 -7.15 22.45
N PRO A 394 20.22 -7.25 23.81
CA PRO A 394 20.56 -8.48 24.52
C PRO A 394 19.66 -9.64 24.10
N LYS A 395 20.25 -10.84 23.96
CA LYS A 395 19.51 -12.05 23.55
C LYS A 395 18.44 -12.50 24.55
N ASN A 396 18.59 -12.12 25.82
CA ASN A 396 17.78 -12.57 26.95
C ASN A 396 16.87 -11.48 27.51
N ILE A 397 16.61 -10.40 26.76
CA ILE A 397 15.72 -9.34 27.23
C ILE A 397 14.27 -9.83 27.29
N ASP A 398 13.63 -9.66 28.43
CA ASP A 398 12.19 -9.85 28.58
C ASP A 398 11.46 -8.54 28.28
N TRP A 399 10.85 -8.49 27.10
CA TRP A 399 10.12 -7.32 26.63
C TRP A 399 8.83 -7.07 27.40
N THR A 400 8.32 -8.04 28.15
CA THR A 400 7.09 -7.92 28.94
C THR A 400 7.35 -7.45 30.37
N ASP A 401 8.59 -7.54 30.83
CA ASP A 401 9.01 -7.06 32.14
C ASP A 401 9.61 -5.65 32.07
N ILE A 402 8.96 -4.70 32.75
CA ILE A 402 9.39 -3.31 32.78
C ILE A 402 10.78 -3.12 33.35
N LYS A 403 11.16 -3.92 34.35
CA LYS A 403 12.46 -3.84 34.98
C LYS A 403 13.55 -4.31 34.02
N SER A 404 13.34 -5.43 33.35
CA SER A 404 14.24 -5.92 32.29
C SER A 404 14.46 -4.88 31.20
N LEU A 405 13.40 -4.17 30.80
CA LEU A 405 13.48 -3.07 29.81
C LEU A 405 14.28 -1.88 30.34
N GLN A 406 14.01 -1.44 31.57
CA GLN A 406 14.72 -0.33 32.19
C GLN A 406 16.20 -0.66 32.39
N ASP A 407 16.52 -1.84 32.87
CA ASP A 407 17.91 -2.30 33.06
C ASP A 407 18.68 -2.31 31.72
N PHE A 408 18.04 -2.81 30.64
CA PHE A 408 18.65 -2.76 29.32
C PHE A 408 18.86 -1.32 28.84
N LEU A 409 17.84 -0.48 28.92
CA LEU A 409 17.92 0.90 28.41
C LEU A 409 19.03 1.71 29.08
N VAL A 410 19.23 1.50 30.38
CA VAL A 410 20.33 2.14 31.13
C VAL A 410 21.69 1.73 30.55
N THR A 411 21.87 0.49 30.10
CA THR A 411 23.14 0.04 29.51
C THR A 411 23.49 0.78 28.21
N ILE A 412 22.52 1.36 27.56
CA ILE A 412 22.69 2.16 26.34
C ILE A 412 22.51 3.66 26.55
N GLY A 413 22.57 4.11 27.81
CA GLY A 413 22.51 5.53 28.18
C GLY A 413 21.11 6.15 28.09
N ILE A 414 20.06 5.33 28.13
CA ILE A 414 18.66 5.76 28.08
C ILE A 414 17.97 5.38 29.39
N GLN A 415 17.12 6.23 29.87
CA GLN A 415 16.17 5.89 30.94
C GLN A 415 14.73 5.86 30.44
N LEU A 416 13.95 4.96 30.99
CA LEU A 416 12.52 4.86 30.76
C LEU A 416 11.80 5.17 32.08
N ILE A 417 11.15 6.33 32.11
CA ILE A 417 10.44 6.81 33.31
C ILE A 417 8.94 6.92 33.03
N LYS A 418 8.15 6.56 34.01
CA LYS A 418 6.70 6.79 33.94
C LYS A 418 6.44 8.23 34.37
N VAL A 419 5.87 9.00 33.49
CA VAL A 419 5.53 10.41 33.73
C VAL A 419 4.05 10.63 33.52
N GLU A 420 3.52 11.66 34.14
CA GLU A 420 2.18 12.15 33.90
C GLU A 420 2.31 13.60 33.43
N LYS A 421 1.78 13.88 32.25
CA LYS A 421 1.81 15.20 31.63
C LYS A 421 0.46 15.58 31.07
N ASP A 422 0.27 16.86 30.92
CA ASP A 422 -0.83 17.42 30.16
C ASP A 422 -0.60 17.16 28.67
N ILE A 423 -1.40 16.27 28.11
CA ILE A 423 -1.29 15.83 26.71
C ILE A 423 -2.50 16.33 25.92
N PRO A 424 -2.32 16.96 24.76
CA PRO A 424 -3.44 17.27 23.89
C PRO A 424 -4.08 15.99 23.38
N THR A 425 -5.38 15.88 23.58
CA THR A 425 -6.19 14.69 23.27
C THR A 425 -7.30 15.09 22.31
N ILE A 426 -7.65 14.24 21.37
CA ILE A 426 -8.84 14.38 20.52
C ILE A 426 -9.85 13.31 20.89
N THR A 427 -11.06 13.75 21.15
CA THR A 427 -12.20 12.82 21.30
C THR A 427 -13.23 13.13 20.22
N PHE A 428 -13.53 12.15 19.39
CA PHE A 428 -14.66 12.23 18.46
C PHE A 428 -15.96 12.09 19.21
N LYS A 429 -16.84 13.10 19.14
CA LYS A 429 -18.12 13.13 19.84
C LYS A 429 -19.27 13.34 18.86
N LYS A 430 -20.42 12.79 19.18
CA LYS A 430 -21.66 13.07 18.45
C LYS A 430 -22.02 14.56 18.56
N VAL A 431 -22.44 15.18 17.45
CA VAL A 431 -22.96 16.55 17.34
C VAL A 431 -24.43 16.58 16.98
#